data_2b2d473954bf1499c8382ceeba4cc0fc
#
_entry.id   2b2d473954bf1499c8382ceeba4cc0fc
#
_cell.length_a   1.000
_cell.length_b   1.000
_cell.length_c   1.000
_cell.angle_alpha   90.00
_cell.angle_beta   90.00
_cell.angle_gamma   90.00
#
_symmetry.space_group_name_H-M   'P 1'
#
loop_
_entity.id
_entity.type
_entity.pdbx_description
1 polymer ?
#
loop_
_entity_poly.entity_id
_entity_poly.type
_entity_poly.pdbx_seq_one_letter_code
_entity_poly.pdbx_strand_id
1 'polypeptide(L)'
;MGSSADLTKVVKAYDVRGLVGSQLTSEVVEALAAGFVDEIGAAGSAVIVGHDMRDSSPEFAAAFARGAQARGANVVNIGLCSTDETYFASGHLSAPAAMFTASHNPATYNGIKFSRAGAQGISLGTGLAAIRDRAQTYLEEGIPSVETPGSYEERDVLADYAGYLRSLVDLSDIRPLRMVVDAGNGMGGMTVPAVCRGNHIIWTQRRHDTGLDSLLPHI
;
A
#
# COMPACT_ATOMS: atom_id res chain seq x y z
N MET A 1 2.18 -28.74 15.90
CA MET A 1 1.95 -28.56 14.46
C MET A 1 0.86 -27.50 14.35
N GLY A 2 1.25 -26.25 14.09
CA GLY A 2 0.29 -25.18 13.84
C GLY A 2 -0.45 -25.46 12.53
N SER A 3 -1.77 -25.27 12.51
CA SER A 3 -2.54 -25.35 11.29
C SER A 3 -2.01 -24.29 10.32
N SER A 4 -1.45 -24.69 9.18
CA SER A 4 -1.06 -23.77 8.12
C SER A 4 -2.26 -22.88 7.77
N ALA A 5 -2.05 -21.58 7.67
CA ALA A 5 -3.10 -20.63 7.32
C ALA A 5 -3.66 -20.98 5.93
N ASP A 6 -4.96 -21.14 5.82
CA ASP A 6 -5.64 -21.38 4.53
C ASP A 6 -5.81 -20.06 3.79
N LEU A 7 -4.91 -19.77 2.85
CA LEU A 7 -4.88 -18.52 2.10
C LEU A 7 -6.08 -18.34 1.16
N THR A 8 -6.85 -19.41 0.87
CA THR A 8 -8.08 -19.26 0.05
C THR A 8 -9.14 -18.41 0.76
N LYS A 9 -9.08 -18.34 2.10
CA LYS A 9 -10.01 -17.53 2.90
C LYS A 9 -9.69 -16.03 2.88
N VAL A 10 -8.44 -15.66 2.63
CA VAL A 10 -7.99 -14.26 2.68
C VAL A 10 -7.74 -13.68 1.29
N VAL A 11 -7.35 -14.47 0.31
CA VAL A 11 -7.17 -14.03 -1.07
C VAL A 11 -8.54 -13.97 -1.76
N LYS A 12 -8.95 -12.77 -2.16
CA LYS A 12 -10.24 -12.48 -2.80
C LYS A 12 -10.07 -12.28 -4.31
N ALA A 13 -11.12 -11.85 -4.99
CA ALA A 13 -11.10 -11.67 -6.44
C ALA A 13 -10.04 -10.66 -6.92
N TYR A 14 -9.80 -9.58 -6.15
CA TYR A 14 -8.96 -8.45 -6.55
C TYR A 14 -7.98 -7.98 -5.48
N ASP A 15 -8.02 -8.54 -4.29
CA ASP A 15 -7.16 -8.16 -3.16
C ASP A 15 -6.98 -9.31 -2.17
N VAL A 16 -6.11 -9.10 -1.21
CA VAL A 16 -6.02 -9.91 0.01
C VAL A 16 -6.77 -9.19 1.10
N ARG A 17 -7.57 -9.90 1.91
CA ARG A 17 -8.31 -9.32 3.01
C ARG A 17 -8.58 -10.35 4.10
N GLY A 18 -8.22 -10.01 5.34
CA GLY A 18 -8.40 -10.91 6.48
C GLY A 18 -8.42 -10.20 7.82
N LEU A 19 -8.83 -10.94 8.85
CA LEU A 19 -8.75 -10.51 10.24
C LEU A 19 -7.29 -10.51 10.70
N VAL A 20 -6.88 -9.38 11.27
CA VAL A 20 -5.52 -9.19 11.80
C VAL A 20 -5.26 -10.18 12.95
N GLY A 21 -4.09 -10.79 12.94
CA GLY A 21 -3.60 -11.71 13.97
C GLY A 21 -4.12 -13.15 13.87
N SER A 22 -5.26 -13.38 13.19
CA SER A 22 -5.82 -14.73 13.05
C SER A 22 -5.82 -15.27 11.62
N GLN A 23 -6.03 -14.41 10.65
CA GLN A 23 -6.05 -14.75 9.22
C GLN A 23 -4.90 -14.08 8.46
N LEU A 24 -4.61 -12.83 8.81
CA LEU A 24 -3.52 -12.06 8.25
C LEU A 24 -2.53 -11.78 9.38
N THR A 25 -1.35 -12.36 9.29
CA THR A 25 -0.22 -12.24 10.22
C THR A 25 1.01 -11.76 9.45
N SER A 26 2.03 -11.29 10.16
CA SER A 26 3.30 -10.89 9.55
C SER A 26 3.93 -12.05 8.75
N GLU A 27 3.82 -13.29 9.21
CA GLU A 27 4.30 -14.49 8.51
C GLU A 27 3.56 -14.71 7.18
N VAL A 28 2.23 -14.60 7.21
CA VAL A 28 1.39 -14.69 5.98
C VAL A 28 1.76 -13.58 5.00
N VAL A 29 1.99 -12.37 5.49
CA VAL A 29 2.38 -11.22 4.65
C VAL A 29 3.76 -11.42 4.02
N GLU A 30 4.74 -11.93 4.78
CA GLU A 30 6.07 -12.27 4.25
C GLU A 30 5.99 -13.32 3.13
N ALA A 31 5.20 -14.37 3.33
CA ALA A 31 5.01 -15.41 2.32
C ALA A 31 4.31 -14.85 1.05
N LEU A 32 3.28 -14.00 1.23
CA LEU A 32 2.60 -13.34 0.10
C LEU A 32 3.54 -12.40 -0.67
N ALA A 33 4.44 -11.69 0.04
CA ALA A 33 5.44 -10.81 -0.58
C ALA A 33 6.43 -11.60 -1.41
N ALA A 34 6.95 -12.70 -0.87
CA ALA A 34 7.85 -13.62 -1.57
C ALA A 34 7.18 -14.20 -2.83
N GLY A 35 5.93 -14.68 -2.68
CA GLY A 35 5.13 -15.18 -3.80
C GLY A 35 4.84 -14.13 -4.86
N PHE A 36 4.61 -12.87 -4.46
CA PHE A 36 4.44 -11.74 -5.35
C PHE A 36 5.69 -11.46 -6.17
N VAL A 37 6.85 -11.35 -5.53
CA VAL A 37 8.13 -11.11 -6.22
C VAL A 37 8.41 -12.19 -7.27
N ASP A 38 8.21 -13.45 -6.92
CA ASP A 38 8.45 -14.58 -7.84
C ASP A 38 7.44 -14.65 -8.98
N GLU A 39 6.17 -14.32 -8.69
CA GLU A 39 5.12 -14.34 -9.73
C GLU A 39 5.32 -13.27 -10.79
N ILE A 40 5.76 -12.08 -10.38
CA ILE A 40 5.96 -10.96 -11.31
C ILE A 40 7.39 -10.86 -11.85
N GLY A 41 8.32 -11.70 -11.36
CA GLY A 41 9.73 -11.67 -11.78
C GLY A 41 10.48 -10.44 -11.34
N ALA A 42 10.24 -9.95 -10.09
CA ALA A 42 10.79 -8.68 -9.60
C ALA A 42 12.16 -8.82 -8.89
N ALA A 43 12.79 -9.99 -8.87
CA ALA A 43 14.12 -10.14 -8.32
C ALA A 43 15.11 -9.19 -9.01
N GLY A 44 15.93 -8.46 -8.24
CA GLY A 44 16.83 -7.42 -8.73
C GLY A 44 16.16 -6.09 -9.13
N SER A 45 14.84 -6.01 -9.11
CA SER A 45 14.05 -4.84 -9.49
C SER A 45 13.41 -4.16 -8.29
N ALA A 46 12.96 -2.90 -8.46
CA ALA A 46 12.23 -2.17 -7.43
C ALA A 46 10.83 -2.73 -7.23
N VAL A 47 10.37 -2.78 -5.97
CA VAL A 47 8.99 -3.05 -5.57
C VAL A 47 8.57 -1.99 -4.56
N ILE A 48 7.47 -1.31 -4.84
CA ILE A 48 6.94 -0.26 -3.98
C ILE A 48 6.06 -0.88 -2.89
N VAL A 49 6.17 -0.38 -1.67
CA VAL A 49 5.25 -0.69 -0.58
C VAL A 49 4.74 0.61 0.06
N GLY A 50 3.44 0.69 0.25
CA GLY A 50 2.80 1.78 0.97
C GLY A 50 1.70 1.26 1.88
N HIS A 51 1.25 2.08 2.83
CA HIS A 51 0.24 1.66 3.79
C HIS A 51 -0.69 2.80 4.21
N ASP A 52 -1.91 2.45 4.58
CA ASP A 52 -2.87 3.36 5.20
C ASP A 52 -2.62 3.52 6.71
N MET A 53 -3.50 4.28 7.38
CA MET A 53 -3.39 4.65 8.79
C MET A 53 -3.82 3.55 9.78
N ARG A 54 -4.12 2.32 9.35
CA ARG A 54 -4.49 1.22 10.26
C ARG A 54 -3.31 0.83 11.14
N ASP A 55 -3.56 0.56 12.41
CA ASP A 55 -2.51 0.24 13.41
C ASP A 55 -1.60 -0.91 12.98
N SER A 56 -2.14 -1.91 12.27
CA SER A 56 -1.38 -3.05 11.77
C SER A 56 -0.65 -2.80 10.44
N SER A 57 -0.94 -1.70 9.74
CA SER A 57 -0.40 -1.48 8.40
C SER A 57 1.11 -1.25 8.36
N PRO A 58 1.73 -0.50 9.30
CA PRO A 58 3.19 -0.35 9.34
C PRO A 58 3.92 -1.67 9.56
N GLU A 59 3.43 -2.52 10.48
CA GLU A 59 4.02 -3.83 10.74
C GLU A 59 3.92 -4.74 9.51
N PHE A 60 2.79 -4.74 8.84
CA PHE A 60 2.59 -5.55 7.64
C PHE A 60 3.41 -5.03 6.44
N ALA A 61 3.56 -3.72 6.29
CA ALA A 61 4.46 -3.16 5.28
C ALA A 61 5.92 -3.57 5.52
N ALA A 62 6.37 -3.59 6.78
CA ALA A 62 7.69 -4.08 7.15
C ALA A 62 7.84 -5.60 6.91
N ALA A 63 6.82 -6.40 7.23
CA ALA A 63 6.81 -7.84 6.94
C ALA A 63 6.88 -8.10 5.42
N PHE A 64 6.12 -7.35 4.64
CA PHE A 64 6.18 -7.41 3.18
C PHE A 64 7.59 -7.10 2.66
N ALA A 65 8.22 -6.05 3.18
CA ALA A 65 9.58 -5.68 2.80
C ALA A 65 10.57 -6.84 3.05
N ARG A 66 10.49 -7.50 4.21
CA ARG A 66 11.34 -8.67 4.50
C ARG A 66 11.13 -9.82 3.50
N GLY A 67 9.87 -10.17 3.23
CA GLY A 67 9.54 -11.23 2.26
C GLY A 67 10.00 -10.90 0.84
N ALA A 68 9.83 -9.65 0.41
CA ALA A 68 10.27 -9.20 -0.91
C ALA A 68 11.80 -9.18 -1.03
N GLN A 69 12.52 -8.66 -0.01
CA GLN A 69 13.98 -8.67 0.03
C GLN A 69 14.55 -10.10 0.06
N ALA A 70 13.88 -11.02 0.78
CA ALA A 70 14.29 -12.43 0.81
C ALA A 70 14.24 -13.09 -0.57
N ARG A 71 13.47 -12.54 -1.52
CA ARG A 71 13.43 -12.96 -2.93
C ARG A 71 14.22 -12.05 -3.87
N GLY A 72 15.08 -11.19 -3.33
CA GLY A 72 15.99 -10.34 -4.10
C GLY A 72 15.37 -9.06 -4.66
N ALA A 73 14.14 -8.69 -4.31
CA ALA A 73 13.54 -7.44 -4.77
C ALA A 73 14.03 -6.24 -3.94
N ASN A 74 14.29 -5.11 -4.58
CA ASN A 74 14.68 -3.85 -3.94
C ASN A 74 13.41 -3.11 -3.49
N VAL A 75 13.21 -2.97 -2.20
CA VAL A 75 11.98 -2.37 -1.65
C VAL A 75 12.12 -0.86 -1.57
N VAL A 76 11.13 -0.15 -2.13
CA VAL A 76 10.92 1.29 -1.99
C VAL A 76 9.68 1.49 -1.10
N ASN A 77 9.92 1.80 0.17
CA ASN A 77 8.82 2.09 1.11
C ASN A 77 8.42 3.56 1.00
N ILE A 78 7.20 3.81 0.55
CA ILE A 78 6.63 5.16 0.47
C ILE A 78 5.85 5.57 1.74
N GLY A 79 5.83 4.70 2.75
CA GLY A 79 5.26 4.98 4.06
C GLY A 79 3.75 5.12 4.07
N LEU A 80 3.27 6.03 4.93
CA LEU A 80 1.86 6.36 5.07
C LEU A 80 1.37 7.08 3.81
N CYS A 81 0.42 6.49 3.10
CA CYS A 81 -0.06 7.00 1.82
C CYS A 81 -1.51 6.61 1.53
N SER A 82 -2.13 7.24 0.54
CA SER A 82 -3.39 6.78 -0.01
C SER A 82 -3.18 5.67 -1.05
N THR A 83 -4.24 4.92 -1.35
CA THR A 83 -4.21 3.92 -2.44
C THR A 83 -3.88 4.58 -3.77
N ASP A 84 -4.44 5.76 -4.04
CA ASP A 84 -4.19 6.50 -5.29
C ASP A 84 -2.74 6.98 -5.39
N GLU A 85 -2.15 7.36 -4.26
CA GLU A 85 -0.73 7.73 -4.16
C GLU A 85 0.19 6.54 -4.43
N THR A 86 -0.18 5.32 -3.96
CA THR A 86 0.53 4.09 -4.32
C THR A 86 0.44 3.80 -5.82
N TYR A 87 -0.71 4.02 -6.44
CA TYR A 87 -0.86 3.86 -7.89
C TYR A 87 -0.07 4.91 -8.67
N PHE A 88 -0.06 6.16 -8.20
CA PHE A 88 0.81 7.18 -8.77
C PHE A 88 2.28 6.75 -8.69
N ALA A 89 2.75 6.31 -7.52
CA ALA A 89 4.13 5.87 -7.33
C ALA A 89 4.49 4.70 -8.28
N SER A 90 3.56 3.73 -8.45
CA SER A 90 3.74 2.62 -9.39
C SER A 90 3.95 3.09 -10.83
N GLY A 91 3.19 4.08 -11.28
CA GLY A 91 3.35 4.69 -12.60
C GLY A 91 4.62 5.54 -12.70
N HIS A 92 4.85 6.41 -11.72
CA HIS A 92 5.95 7.37 -11.69
C HIS A 92 7.33 6.70 -11.63
N LEU A 93 7.45 5.64 -10.83
CA LEU A 93 8.70 4.88 -10.67
C LEU A 93 8.77 3.66 -11.60
N SER A 94 7.73 3.42 -12.40
CA SER A 94 7.63 2.27 -13.31
C SER A 94 7.89 0.94 -12.60
N ALA A 95 7.38 0.78 -11.38
CA ALA A 95 7.60 -0.37 -10.53
C ALA A 95 6.28 -0.99 -10.03
N PRO A 96 6.23 -2.33 -9.81
CA PRO A 96 5.09 -2.97 -9.18
C PRO A 96 4.93 -2.50 -7.73
N ALA A 97 3.71 -2.58 -7.20
CA ALA A 97 3.40 -2.05 -5.89
C ALA A 97 2.47 -2.94 -5.06
N ALA A 98 2.61 -2.83 -3.74
CA ALA A 98 1.72 -3.38 -2.75
C ALA A 98 1.21 -2.26 -1.82
N MET A 99 -0.10 -2.12 -1.70
CA MET A 99 -0.76 -1.17 -0.81
C MET A 99 -1.46 -1.90 0.33
N PHE A 100 -1.06 -1.60 1.56
CA PHE A 100 -1.69 -2.13 2.77
C PHE A 100 -2.89 -1.30 3.17
N THR A 101 -4.06 -1.89 3.02
CA THR A 101 -5.36 -1.28 3.35
C THR A 101 -6.46 -2.33 3.37
N ALA A 102 -7.49 -2.10 4.17
CA ALA A 102 -8.75 -2.83 4.06
C ALA A 102 -9.92 -1.87 3.71
N SER A 103 -9.61 -0.69 3.14
CA SER A 103 -10.63 0.28 2.70
C SER A 103 -11.61 0.64 3.84
N HIS A 104 -12.91 0.39 3.64
CA HIS A 104 -14.00 0.69 4.58
C HIS A 104 -14.30 -0.45 5.58
N ASN A 105 -13.52 -1.53 5.59
CA ASN A 105 -13.71 -2.61 6.58
C ASN A 105 -13.39 -2.12 8.00
N PRO A 106 -13.97 -2.75 9.03
CA PRO A 106 -13.65 -2.46 10.44
C PRO A 106 -12.14 -2.50 10.72
N ALA A 107 -11.71 -1.82 11.79
CA ALA A 107 -10.31 -1.71 12.19
C ALA A 107 -9.61 -3.06 12.43
N THR A 108 -10.37 -4.11 12.75
CA THR A 108 -9.87 -5.48 12.95
C THR A 108 -9.42 -6.17 11.66
N TYR A 109 -9.72 -5.59 10.49
CA TYR A 109 -9.29 -6.10 9.19
C TYR A 109 -8.07 -5.34 8.65
N ASN A 110 -7.26 -6.05 7.88
CA ASN A 110 -6.31 -5.43 6.96
C ASN A 110 -6.27 -6.22 5.64
N GLY A 111 -5.49 -5.76 4.69
CA GLY A 111 -5.39 -6.39 3.37
C GLY A 111 -4.26 -5.85 2.54
N ILE A 112 -4.10 -6.40 1.34
CA ILE A 112 -3.07 -5.99 0.39
C ILE A 112 -3.71 -5.87 -1.00
N LYS A 113 -3.47 -4.73 -1.65
CA LYS A 113 -3.74 -4.56 -3.07
C LYS A 113 -2.43 -4.63 -3.83
N PHE A 114 -2.33 -5.55 -4.78
CA PHE A 114 -1.17 -5.70 -5.63
C PHE A 114 -1.38 -5.06 -7.00
N SER A 115 -0.34 -4.47 -7.53
CA SER A 115 -0.29 -4.00 -8.92
C SER A 115 1.06 -4.32 -9.58
N ARG A 116 1.03 -4.55 -10.88
CA ARG A 116 2.21 -4.50 -11.74
C ARG A 116 2.62 -3.04 -11.96
N ALA A 117 3.79 -2.82 -12.56
CA ALA A 117 4.23 -1.48 -12.98
C ALA A 117 3.14 -0.76 -13.80
N GLY A 118 3.03 0.56 -13.64
CA GLY A 118 1.98 1.34 -14.29
C GLY A 118 0.60 1.16 -13.67
N ALA A 119 0.53 0.83 -12.39
CA ALA A 119 -0.71 0.67 -11.61
C ALA A 119 -1.68 -0.40 -12.16
N GLN A 120 -1.19 -1.40 -12.89
CA GLN A 120 -2.02 -2.48 -13.41
C GLN A 120 -2.40 -3.45 -12.28
N GLY A 121 -3.65 -3.38 -11.81
CA GLY A 121 -4.15 -4.21 -10.72
C GLY A 121 -4.03 -5.73 -11.01
N ILE A 122 -3.69 -6.49 -9.98
CA ILE A 122 -3.61 -7.95 -10.05
C ILE A 122 -4.87 -8.57 -9.44
N SER A 123 -5.56 -9.40 -10.23
CA SER A 123 -6.74 -10.17 -9.84
C SER A 123 -6.44 -11.66 -9.79
N LEU A 124 -7.39 -12.48 -9.34
CA LEU A 124 -7.24 -13.94 -9.37
C LEU A 124 -6.85 -14.46 -10.76
N GLY A 125 -7.45 -13.93 -11.82
CA GLY A 125 -7.18 -14.34 -13.19
C GLY A 125 -5.88 -13.78 -13.80
N THR A 126 -5.23 -12.81 -13.14
CA THR A 126 -4.05 -12.12 -13.67
C THR A 126 -2.79 -12.29 -12.82
N GLY A 127 -2.79 -13.25 -11.88
CA GLY A 127 -1.62 -13.60 -11.08
C GLY A 127 -1.88 -13.78 -9.57
N LEU A 128 -2.98 -13.23 -9.01
CA LEU A 128 -3.21 -13.30 -7.57
C LEU A 128 -3.40 -14.74 -7.06
N ALA A 129 -3.96 -15.63 -7.89
CA ALA A 129 -4.05 -17.05 -7.57
C ALA A 129 -2.67 -17.69 -7.47
N ALA A 130 -1.76 -17.41 -8.41
CA ALA A 130 -0.40 -17.93 -8.39
C ALA A 130 0.41 -17.37 -7.21
N ILE A 131 0.22 -16.08 -6.86
CA ILE A 131 0.81 -15.48 -5.64
C ILE A 131 0.36 -16.23 -4.40
N ARG A 132 -0.94 -16.49 -4.28
CA ARG A 132 -1.52 -17.27 -3.17
C ARG A 132 -0.89 -18.66 -3.07
N ASP A 133 -0.84 -19.38 -4.18
CA ASP A 133 -0.41 -20.79 -4.20
C ASP A 133 1.10 -20.89 -3.86
N ARG A 134 1.92 -19.96 -4.35
CA ARG A 134 3.34 -19.83 -3.95
C ARG A 134 3.47 -19.49 -2.45
N ALA A 135 2.70 -18.53 -1.98
CA ALA A 135 2.72 -18.15 -0.56
C ALA A 135 2.29 -19.31 0.35
N GLN A 136 1.31 -20.11 -0.07
CA GLN A 136 0.90 -21.32 0.67
C GLN A 136 2.08 -22.31 0.77
N THR A 137 2.79 -22.56 -0.31
CA THR A 137 4.00 -23.40 -0.31
C THR A 137 5.07 -22.82 0.63
N TYR A 138 5.29 -21.51 0.62
CA TYR A 138 6.29 -20.86 1.47
C TYR A 138 5.93 -20.86 2.97
N LEU A 139 4.67 -20.91 3.31
CA LEU A 139 4.22 -21.12 4.69
C LEU A 139 4.47 -22.56 5.18
N GLU A 140 4.47 -23.52 4.29
CA GLU A 140 4.65 -24.94 4.60
C GLU A 140 6.12 -25.36 4.58
N GLU A 141 6.90 -24.88 3.61
CA GLU A 141 8.26 -25.32 3.33
C GLU A 141 9.34 -24.26 3.70
N GLY A 142 8.91 -23.02 3.98
CA GLY A 142 9.80 -21.87 4.16
C GLY A 142 10.06 -21.12 2.86
N ILE A 143 10.40 -19.82 2.99
CA ILE A 143 10.77 -18.98 1.85
C ILE A 143 12.19 -19.37 1.41
N PRO A 144 12.41 -19.77 0.12
CA PRO A 144 13.73 -20.14 -0.36
C PRO A 144 14.69 -18.94 -0.28
N SER A 145 15.89 -19.16 0.21
CA SER A 145 16.93 -18.13 0.24
C SER A 145 17.46 -17.81 -1.16
N VAL A 146 17.88 -16.56 -1.35
CA VAL A 146 18.63 -16.10 -2.53
C VAL A 146 20.05 -15.72 -2.13
N GLU A 147 20.97 -15.76 -3.09
CA GLU A 147 22.37 -15.40 -2.83
C GLU A 147 22.51 -13.93 -2.42
N THR A 148 21.74 -13.06 -3.05
CA THR A 148 21.77 -11.60 -2.78
C THR A 148 20.37 -11.11 -2.45
N PRO A 149 20.05 -10.87 -1.17
CA PRO A 149 18.81 -10.22 -0.77
C PRO A 149 18.69 -8.81 -1.36
N GLY A 150 17.46 -8.36 -1.56
CA GLY A 150 17.20 -7.01 -2.06
C GLY A 150 17.53 -5.89 -1.06
N SER A 151 17.67 -4.68 -1.56
CA SER A 151 17.86 -3.47 -0.76
C SER A 151 16.54 -2.93 -0.19
N TYR A 152 16.64 -1.93 0.69
CA TYR A 152 15.50 -1.20 1.24
C TYR A 152 15.81 0.29 1.23
N GLU A 153 14.87 1.10 0.76
CA GLU A 153 14.93 2.55 0.87
C GLU A 153 13.55 3.11 1.27
N GLU A 154 13.55 4.28 1.90
CA GLU A 154 12.34 5.08 2.15
C GLU A 154 12.30 6.24 1.18
N ARG A 155 11.10 6.54 0.66
CA ARG A 155 10.90 7.62 -0.32
C ARG A 155 9.56 8.31 -0.10
N ASP A 156 9.58 9.59 0.19
CA ASP A 156 8.37 10.43 0.19
C ASP A 156 7.99 10.78 -1.27
N VAL A 157 6.75 10.50 -1.64
CA VAL A 157 6.20 10.79 -2.98
C VAL A 157 5.00 11.75 -2.93
N LEU A 158 4.61 12.23 -1.74
CA LEU A 158 3.41 13.06 -1.57
C LEU A 158 3.49 14.37 -2.36
N ALA A 159 4.65 15.02 -2.37
CA ALA A 159 4.84 16.26 -3.11
C ALA A 159 4.74 16.06 -4.63
N ASP A 160 5.32 14.98 -5.14
CA ASP A 160 5.27 14.61 -6.56
C ASP A 160 3.84 14.22 -6.97
N TYR A 161 3.16 13.44 -6.13
CA TYR A 161 1.75 13.09 -6.31
C TYR A 161 0.85 14.31 -6.36
N ALA A 162 1.00 15.25 -5.42
CA ALA A 162 0.24 16.48 -5.39
C ALA A 162 0.53 17.36 -6.61
N GLY A 163 1.79 17.45 -7.04
CA GLY A 163 2.20 18.12 -8.26
C GLY A 163 1.56 17.53 -9.51
N TYR A 164 1.57 16.20 -9.60
CA TYR A 164 0.92 15.48 -10.70
C TYR A 164 -0.58 15.76 -10.75
N LEU A 165 -1.30 15.67 -9.63
CA LEU A 165 -2.74 15.95 -9.60
C LEU A 165 -3.06 17.38 -10.04
N ARG A 166 -2.27 18.37 -9.61
CA ARG A 166 -2.44 19.76 -10.06
C ARG A 166 -2.18 19.94 -11.55
N SER A 167 -1.33 19.13 -12.16
CA SER A 167 -1.06 19.20 -13.60
C SER A 167 -2.18 18.65 -14.48
N LEU A 168 -3.10 17.84 -13.91
CA LEU A 168 -4.21 17.23 -14.66
C LEU A 168 -5.35 18.22 -14.97
N VAL A 169 -5.45 19.32 -14.21
CA VAL A 169 -6.54 20.30 -14.35
C VAL A 169 -5.95 21.71 -14.25
N ASP A 170 -6.21 22.53 -15.25
CA ASP A 170 -5.89 23.95 -15.19
C ASP A 170 -6.89 24.67 -14.27
N LEU A 171 -6.39 25.20 -13.17
CA LEU A 171 -7.15 25.92 -12.16
C LEU A 171 -6.83 27.42 -12.14
N SER A 172 -6.09 27.95 -13.12
CA SER A 172 -5.63 29.34 -13.14
C SER A 172 -6.76 30.36 -13.16
N ASP A 173 -7.85 30.04 -13.85
CA ASP A 173 -9.00 30.94 -14.06
C ASP A 173 -10.21 30.62 -13.17
N ILE A 174 -10.09 29.70 -12.21
CA ILE A 174 -11.21 29.42 -11.33
C ILE A 174 -11.42 30.54 -10.29
N ARG A 175 -12.68 30.84 -10.00
CA ARG A 175 -13.01 31.71 -8.86
C ARG A 175 -12.51 31.09 -7.56
N PRO A 176 -12.16 31.90 -6.56
CA PRO A 176 -11.82 31.38 -5.23
C PRO A 176 -12.94 30.51 -4.66
N LEU A 177 -12.60 29.30 -4.21
CA LEU A 177 -13.52 28.35 -3.61
C LEU A 177 -13.26 28.22 -2.11
N ARG A 178 -14.33 28.09 -1.35
CA ARG A 178 -14.27 27.65 0.05
C ARG A 178 -14.82 26.24 0.14
N MET A 179 -14.02 25.33 0.67
CA MET A 179 -14.31 23.89 0.69
C MET A 179 -14.22 23.36 2.12
N VAL A 180 -15.18 22.57 2.52
CA VAL A 180 -15.11 21.78 3.75
C VAL A 180 -14.82 20.35 3.37
N VAL A 181 -13.76 19.77 3.94
CA VAL A 181 -13.36 18.39 3.69
C VAL A 181 -13.56 17.57 4.95
N ASP A 182 -14.38 16.54 4.86
CA ASP A 182 -14.53 15.53 5.90
C ASP A 182 -13.92 14.23 5.38
N ALA A 183 -12.69 13.94 5.79
CA ALA A 183 -11.97 12.74 5.40
C ALA A 183 -12.28 11.53 6.30
N GLY A 184 -13.08 11.72 7.34
CA GLY A 184 -13.25 10.73 8.39
C GLY A 184 -11.89 10.35 8.97
N ASN A 185 -11.62 9.03 9.04
CA ASN A 185 -10.32 8.48 9.41
C ASN A 185 -9.46 8.09 8.18
N GLY A 186 -9.81 8.55 7.00
CA GLY A 186 -9.14 8.18 5.75
C GLY A 186 -7.95 9.07 5.41
N MET A 187 -7.19 8.64 4.41
CA MET A 187 -5.95 9.30 3.97
C MET A 187 -6.19 10.66 3.30
N GLY A 188 -7.44 11.05 3.02
CA GLY A 188 -7.79 12.38 2.53
C GLY A 188 -7.34 13.51 3.46
N GLY A 189 -7.23 13.23 4.77
CA GLY A 189 -6.67 14.17 5.75
C GLY A 189 -5.22 14.58 5.47
N MET A 190 -4.44 13.71 4.85
CA MET A 190 -3.05 13.96 4.46
C MET A 190 -2.97 14.51 3.02
N THR A 191 -3.70 13.91 2.09
CA THR A 191 -3.54 14.21 0.65
C THR A 191 -4.18 15.53 0.25
N VAL A 192 -5.35 15.89 0.80
CA VAL A 192 -6.06 17.15 0.45
C VAL A 192 -5.23 18.40 0.77
N PRO A 193 -4.60 18.53 1.96
CA PRO A 193 -3.70 19.65 2.23
C PRO A 193 -2.57 19.80 1.22
N ALA A 194 -1.94 18.69 0.84
CA ALA A 194 -0.84 18.69 -0.11
C ALA A 194 -1.29 19.11 -1.52
N VAL A 195 -2.44 18.61 -1.97
CA VAL A 195 -2.98 18.90 -3.31
C VAL A 195 -3.53 20.32 -3.41
N CYS A 196 -4.23 20.80 -2.39
CA CYS A 196 -4.89 22.12 -2.40
C CYS A 196 -3.94 23.30 -2.08
N ARG A 197 -2.71 23.04 -1.62
CA ARG A 197 -1.75 24.08 -1.28
C ARG A 197 -1.37 24.92 -2.50
N GLY A 198 -1.47 26.25 -2.36
CA GLY A 198 -1.07 27.20 -3.42
C GLY A 198 -2.13 27.42 -4.51
N ASN A 199 -3.30 26.80 -4.43
CA ASN A 199 -4.43 27.04 -5.32
C ASN A 199 -5.40 28.08 -4.71
N HIS A 200 -6.31 28.63 -5.55
CA HIS A 200 -7.39 29.51 -5.10
C HIS A 200 -8.46 28.80 -4.26
N ILE A 201 -8.11 27.69 -3.60
CA ILE A 201 -9.00 26.86 -2.79
C ILE A 201 -8.63 27.06 -1.33
N ILE A 202 -9.54 27.66 -0.57
CA ILE A 202 -9.49 27.71 0.90
C ILE A 202 -10.25 26.51 1.40
N TRP A 203 -9.58 25.60 2.07
CA TRP A 203 -10.19 24.41 2.62
C TRP A 203 -10.14 24.40 4.14
N THR A 204 -11.14 23.77 4.76
CA THR A 204 -11.20 23.51 6.20
C THR A 204 -11.47 22.03 6.38
N GLN A 205 -10.62 21.35 7.12
CA GLN A 205 -10.82 19.96 7.46
C GLN A 205 -11.71 19.85 8.70
N ARG A 206 -12.74 19.01 8.61
CA ARG A 206 -13.47 18.58 9.80
C ARG A 206 -12.63 17.55 10.55
N ARG A 207 -12.28 17.84 11.79
CA ARG A 207 -11.59 16.88 12.66
C ARG A 207 -12.63 16.02 13.37
N HIS A 208 -12.43 14.72 13.34
CA HIS A 208 -13.10 13.80 14.24
C HIS A 208 -12.15 13.51 15.40
N ASP A 209 -12.63 13.57 16.64
CA ASP A 209 -11.88 13.29 17.87
C ASP A 209 -11.51 11.80 18.00
N THR A 210 -10.68 11.28 17.13
CA THR A 210 -10.33 9.86 17.07
C THR A 210 -8.83 9.59 17.19
N GLY A 211 -8.11 10.38 18.01
CA GLY A 211 -6.72 10.05 18.37
C GLY A 211 -5.66 10.20 17.27
N LEU A 212 -6.04 10.48 16.03
CA LEU A 212 -5.14 10.75 14.90
C LEU A 212 -4.61 12.20 14.87
N ASP A 213 -5.04 13.02 15.79
CA ASP A 213 -4.61 14.43 15.91
C ASP A 213 -3.11 14.59 16.18
N SER A 214 -2.41 13.52 16.55
CA SER A 214 -0.98 13.55 16.84
C SER A 214 -0.08 13.33 15.62
N LEU A 215 -0.64 12.93 14.48
CA LEU A 215 0.14 12.58 13.29
C LEU A 215 0.06 13.65 12.18
N LEU A 216 -0.84 14.61 12.27
CA LEU A 216 -0.92 15.69 11.30
C LEU A 216 -0.24 16.94 11.87
N PRO A 217 0.71 17.57 11.15
CA PRO A 217 1.31 18.81 11.60
C PRO A 217 0.22 19.87 11.76
N HIS A 218 0.26 20.60 12.86
CA HIS A 218 -0.56 21.78 13.06
C HIS A 218 -0.26 22.80 11.96
N ILE A 219 -1.26 23.10 11.13
CA ILE A 219 -1.23 24.21 10.15
C ILE A 219 -1.94 25.40 10.78
#